data_212f3996835cbbf07b6566e6039cc65e
#
_entry.id   212f3996835cbbf07b6566e6039cc65e
#
_cell.length_a   1.000
_cell.length_b   1.000
_cell.length_c   1.000
_cell.angle_alpha   90.00
_cell.angle_beta   90.00
_cell.angle_gamma   90.00
#
_symmetry.space_group_name_H-M   'P 1'
#
loop_
_entity.id
_entity.type
_entity.pdbx_description
1 polymer ?
#
loop_
_entity_poly.entity_id
_entity_poly.type
_entity_poly.pdbx_seq_one_letter_code
_entity_poly.pdbx_strand_id
1 'polypeptide(L)'
;LETLPRHLIVIGAGPIGSEMSQAFHRLGAEVTLIEGRARVLGRDDPIASEIIGEVFAAEGIRLKLNSHAERLWQDEDGIHVMASGEEIVGDALMVSVGRRPNVLGLDLEKAGVAFSPRGIQVNDKLQTSQPHIYAAGDCTGSYQFTHYAGWQASMAVRNALLPGASKGVRAWVPWTTFTEPEVAHAGLMEAEAREKYGDAVGVTDWPMDK
;
A
#
# COMPACT_ATOMS: atom_id res chain seq x y z
N LEU A 1 -4.21 4.81 -19.28
CA LEU A 1 -5.21 5.81 -19.63
C LEU A 1 -4.63 6.71 -20.72
N GLU A 2 -5.35 6.88 -21.82
CA GLU A 2 -4.98 7.81 -22.89
C GLU A 2 -5.63 9.19 -22.72
N THR A 3 -6.71 9.23 -21.95
CA THR A 3 -7.49 10.45 -21.66
C THR A 3 -7.83 10.51 -20.17
N LEU A 4 -7.99 11.73 -19.65
CA LEU A 4 -8.48 11.94 -18.30
C LEU A 4 -9.93 11.46 -18.20
N PRO A 5 -10.27 10.58 -17.25
CA PRO A 5 -11.67 10.18 -17.05
C PRO A 5 -12.50 11.36 -16.54
N ARG A 6 -13.79 11.36 -16.89
CA ARG A 6 -14.73 12.34 -16.32
C ARG A 6 -15.08 11.95 -14.89
N HIS A 7 -15.34 10.65 -14.64
CA HIS A 7 -15.63 10.11 -13.33
C HIS A 7 -14.83 8.83 -13.08
N LEU A 8 -13.81 8.93 -12.23
CA LEU A 8 -12.99 7.82 -11.78
C LEU A 8 -13.58 7.20 -10.51
N ILE A 9 -13.89 5.91 -10.56
CA ILE A 9 -14.22 5.11 -9.37
C ILE A 9 -12.94 4.46 -8.88
N VAL A 10 -12.61 4.63 -7.60
CA VAL A 10 -11.45 3.99 -6.95
C VAL A 10 -11.92 3.06 -5.86
N ILE A 11 -11.49 1.81 -5.88
CA ILE A 11 -11.78 0.83 -4.83
C ILE A 11 -10.50 0.58 -4.02
N GLY A 12 -10.56 0.89 -2.72
CA GLY A 12 -9.47 0.80 -1.76
C GLY A 12 -8.79 2.14 -1.50
N ALA A 13 -8.91 2.65 -0.27
CA ALA A 13 -8.33 3.91 0.21
C ALA A 13 -7.02 3.72 1.00
N GLY A 14 -6.21 2.74 0.62
CA GLY A 14 -4.81 2.64 1.03
C GLY A 14 -3.94 3.70 0.32
N PRO A 15 -2.61 3.70 0.53
CA PRO A 15 -1.72 4.72 -0.03
C PRO A 15 -1.94 4.99 -1.51
N ILE A 16 -1.93 3.95 -2.36
CA ILE A 16 -2.09 4.09 -3.81
C ILE A 16 -3.45 4.67 -4.18
N GLY A 17 -4.54 4.16 -3.58
CA GLY A 17 -5.88 4.65 -3.87
C GLY A 17 -6.06 6.10 -3.43
N SER A 18 -5.51 6.47 -2.29
CA SER A 18 -5.55 7.85 -1.78
C SER A 18 -4.76 8.82 -2.66
N GLU A 19 -3.52 8.47 -3.00
CA GLU A 19 -2.67 9.27 -3.89
C GLU A 19 -3.33 9.50 -5.26
N MET A 20 -3.81 8.43 -5.88
CA MET A 20 -4.41 8.52 -7.21
C MET A 20 -5.76 9.24 -7.17
N SER A 21 -6.58 9.04 -6.14
CA SER A 21 -7.83 9.78 -5.99
C SER A 21 -7.60 11.28 -5.96
N GLN A 22 -6.66 11.75 -5.15
CA GLN A 22 -6.33 13.16 -5.08
C GLN A 22 -5.72 13.69 -6.39
N ALA A 23 -4.77 12.95 -6.96
CA ALA A 23 -4.11 13.35 -8.20
C ALA A 23 -5.10 13.48 -9.37
N PHE A 24 -5.96 12.49 -9.60
CA PHE A 24 -6.96 12.55 -10.68
C PHE A 24 -8.01 13.62 -10.43
N HIS A 25 -8.43 13.80 -9.17
CA HIS A 25 -9.37 14.86 -8.82
C HIS A 25 -8.79 16.25 -9.12
N ARG A 26 -7.55 16.51 -8.71
CA ARG A 26 -6.84 17.77 -8.98
C ARG A 26 -6.55 18.01 -10.47
N LEU A 27 -6.50 16.96 -11.28
CA LEU A 27 -6.42 17.07 -12.74
C LEU A 27 -7.80 17.36 -13.38
N GLY A 28 -8.89 17.35 -12.61
CA GLY A 28 -10.23 17.70 -13.05
C GLY A 28 -11.21 16.54 -13.23
N ALA A 29 -10.86 15.33 -12.80
CA ALA A 29 -11.81 14.22 -12.77
C ALA A 29 -12.73 14.34 -11.54
N GLU A 30 -14.00 13.95 -11.70
CA GLU A 30 -14.82 13.55 -10.56
C GLU A 30 -14.26 12.23 -9.99
N VAL A 31 -14.17 12.11 -8.66
CA VAL A 31 -13.63 10.90 -8.03
C VAL A 31 -14.56 10.40 -6.94
N THR A 32 -14.90 9.11 -7.01
CA THR A 32 -15.55 8.39 -5.90
C THR A 32 -14.60 7.32 -5.38
N LEU A 33 -14.20 7.44 -4.12
CA LEU A 33 -13.31 6.53 -3.41
C LEU A 33 -14.09 5.64 -2.45
N ILE A 34 -14.08 4.32 -2.72
CA ILE A 34 -14.80 3.29 -1.97
C ILE A 34 -13.81 2.55 -1.07
N GLU A 35 -14.11 2.49 0.24
CA GLU A 35 -13.27 1.81 1.22
C GLU A 35 -14.13 1.00 2.20
N GLY A 36 -13.78 -0.27 2.40
CA GLY A 36 -14.45 -1.16 3.34
C GLY A 36 -14.24 -0.81 4.81
N ARG A 37 -13.22 -0.02 5.13
CA ARG A 37 -12.91 0.44 6.48
C ARG A 37 -13.59 1.77 6.78
N ALA A 38 -13.56 2.15 8.06
CA ALA A 38 -14.16 3.40 8.53
C ALA A 38 -13.39 4.66 8.15
N ARG A 39 -12.17 4.54 7.59
CA ARG A 39 -11.32 5.70 7.27
C ARG A 39 -10.36 5.40 6.13
N VAL A 40 -9.95 6.43 5.42
CA VAL A 40 -8.83 6.39 4.45
C VAL A 40 -7.53 6.08 5.19
N LEU A 41 -6.53 5.55 4.49
CA LEU A 41 -5.24 5.20 5.09
C LEU A 41 -5.38 4.39 6.39
N GLY A 42 -6.31 3.45 6.43
CA GLY A 42 -6.74 2.77 7.65
C GLY A 42 -5.64 1.93 8.36
N ARG A 43 -4.41 1.93 7.86
CA ARG A 43 -3.23 1.34 8.51
C ARG A 43 -2.36 2.38 9.20
N ASP A 44 -2.52 3.66 8.88
CA ASP A 44 -1.80 4.76 9.49
C ASP A 44 -2.48 5.22 10.79
N ASP A 45 -1.82 6.06 11.56
CA ASP A 45 -2.39 6.59 12.80
C ASP A 45 -3.72 7.32 12.53
N PRO A 46 -4.68 7.23 13.47
CA PRO A 46 -6.01 7.82 13.29
C PRO A 46 -5.98 9.29 12.89
N ILE A 47 -5.13 10.08 13.51
CA ILE A 47 -5.03 11.52 13.22
C ILE A 47 -4.61 11.81 11.77
N ALA A 48 -3.69 11.02 11.21
CA ALA A 48 -3.31 11.16 9.80
C ALA A 48 -4.47 10.82 8.86
N SER A 49 -5.23 9.77 9.19
CA SER A 49 -6.42 9.37 8.44
C SER A 49 -7.53 10.44 8.48
N GLU A 50 -7.73 11.08 9.64
CA GLU A 50 -8.73 12.16 9.81
C GLU A 50 -8.35 13.38 8.97
N ILE A 51 -7.11 13.85 9.06
CA ILE A 51 -6.62 14.99 8.27
C ILE A 51 -6.81 14.74 6.76
N ILE A 52 -6.40 13.58 6.25
CA ILE A 52 -6.56 13.26 4.82
C ILE A 52 -8.03 13.12 4.43
N GLY A 53 -8.85 12.53 5.29
CA GLY A 53 -10.30 12.43 5.06
C GLY A 53 -10.99 13.79 4.96
N GLU A 54 -10.62 14.73 5.83
CA GLU A 54 -11.13 16.11 5.80
C GLU A 54 -10.66 16.86 4.54
N VAL A 55 -9.40 16.72 4.16
CA VAL A 55 -8.86 17.32 2.92
C VAL A 55 -9.59 16.78 1.70
N PHE A 56 -9.78 15.47 1.60
CA PHE A 56 -10.50 14.86 0.48
C PHE A 56 -11.94 15.34 0.38
N ALA A 57 -12.62 15.43 1.51
CA ALA A 57 -13.99 15.96 1.56
C ALA A 57 -14.05 17.46 1.16
N ALA A 58 -13.10 18.26 1.64
CA ALA A 58 -13.00 19.67 1.30
C ALA A 58 -12.66 19.92 -0.17
N GLU A 59 -11.83 19.06 -0.78
CA GLU A 59 -11.53 19.11 -2.21
C GLU A 59 -12.71 18.64 -3.08
N GLY A 60 -13.65 17.87 -2.54
CA GLY A 60 -14.83 17.37 -3.28
C GLY A 60 -14.71 15.91 -3.74
N ILE A 61 -13.73 15.16 -3.25
CA ILE A 61 -13.64 13.72 -3.47
C ILE A 61 -14.76 13.03 -2.69
N ARG A 62 -15.59 12.25 -3.37
CA ARG A 62 -16.68 11.51 -2.76
C ARG A 62 -16.17 10.28 -2.04
N LEU A 63 -16.19 10.31 -0.70
CA LEU A 63 -15.77 9.19 0.14
C LEU A 63 -16.95 8.26 0.47
N LYS A 64 -16.80 6.98 0.17
CA LYS A 64 -17.69 5.89 0.54
C LYS A 64 -16.95 4.96 1.51
N LEU A 65 -16.92 5.35 2.77
CA LEU A 65 -16.31 4.56 3.85
C LEU A 65 -17.30 3.53 4.39
N ASN A 66 -16.78 2.48 5.08
CA ASN A 66 -17.56 1.31 5.53
C ASN A 66 -18.36 0.68 4.37
N SER A 67 -17.84 0.73 3.16
CA SER A 67 -18.53 0.38 1.94
C SER A 67 -17.71 -0.63 1.13
N HIS A 68 -18.30 -1.79 0.85
CA HIS A 68 -17.66 -2.82 0.05
C HIS A 68 -18.23 -2.84 -1.36
N ALA A 69 -17.36 -2.91 -2.35
CA ALA A 69 -17.79 -3.17 -3.72
C ALA A 69 -18.27 -4.63 -3.82
N GLU A 70 -19.56 -4.81 -4.11
CA GLU A 70 -20.25 -6.11 -4.10
C GLU A 70 -20.35 -6.68 -5.51
N ARG A 71 -20.58 -5.83 -6.50
CA ARG A 71 -20.76 -6.20 -7.90
C ARG A 71 -20.20 -5.13 -8.82
N LEU A 72 -19.63 -5.59 -9.92
CA LEU A 72 -19.05 -4.78 -10.99
C LEU A 72 -19.58 -5.27 -12.33
N TRP A 73 -19.99 -4.34 -13.20
CA TRP A 73 -20.34 -4.64 -14.59
C TRP A 73 -20.07 -3.41 -15.46
N GLN A 74 -20.13 -3.60 -16.76
CA GLN A 74 -19.98 -2.53 -17.74
C GLN A 74 -21.06 -2.68 -18.82
N ASP A 75 -21.61 -1.56 -19.24
CA ASP A 75 -22.55 -1.45 -20.35
C ASP A 75 -22.31 -0.15 -21.16
N GLU A 76 -23.33 0.31 -21.92
CA GLU A 76 -23.24 1.50 -22.75
C GLU A 76 -23.14 2.79 -21.94
N ASP A 77 -23.63 2.81 -20.70
CA ASP A 77 -23.61 3.96 -19.79
C ASP A 77 -22.26 4.09 -19.06
N GLY A 78 -21.48 3.02 -18.96
CA GLY A 78 -20.17 3.04 -18.35
C GLY A 78 -19.83 1.83 -17.48
N ILE A 79 -18.98 2.07 -16.48
CA ILE A 79 -18.57 1.09 -15.48
C ILE A 79 -19.41 1.30 -14.23
N HIS A 80 -20.09 0.27 -13.82
CA HIS A 80 -21.00 0.28 -12.67
C HIS A 80 -20.36 -0.46 -11.50
N VAL A 81 -20.44 0.14 -10.32
CA VAL A 81 -20.04 -0.45 -9.06
C VAL A 81 -21.21 -0.38 -8.08
N MET A 82 -21.71 -1.54 -7.67
CA MET A 82 -22.63 -1.64 -6.54
C MET A 82 -21.81 -1.66 -5.25
N ALA A 83 -22.05 -0.70 -4.39
CA ALA A 83 -21.36 -0.60 -3.10
C ALA A 83 -22.33 -0.26 -1.98
N SER A 84 -22.52 -1.19 -1.03
CA SER A 84 -23.42 -1.07 0.12
C SER A 84 -24.83 -0.59 -0.27
N GLY A 85 -25.40 -1.20 -1.33
CA GLY A 85 -26.75 -0.93 -1.81
C GLY A 85 -26.90 0.32 -2.68
N GLU A 86 -25.82 1.02 -2.98
CA GLU A 86 -25.79 2.17 -3.89
C GLU A 86 -25.03 1.82 -5.17
N GLU A 87 -25.62 2.18 -6.31
CA GLU A 87 -24.98 2.07 -7.61
C GLU A 87 -24.20 3.36 -7.93
N ILE A 88 -22.95 3.19 -8.33
CA ILE A 88 -22.05 4.26 -8.74
C ILE A 88 -21.62 3.97 -10.18
N VAL A 89 -21.79 4.97 -11.05
CA VAL A 89 -21.43 4.84 -12.47
C VAL A 89 -20.28 5.79 -12.79
N GLY A 90 -19.28 5.29 -13.50
CA GLY A 90 -18.13 6.07 -13.94
C GLY A 90 -17.60 5.59 -15.28
N ASP A 91 -16.67 6.32 -15.87
CA ASP A 91 -16.03 5.96 -17.14
C ASP A 91 -14.64 5.35 -16.98
N ALA A 92 -14.12 5.31 -15.73
CA ALA A 92 -12.91 4.57 -15.38
C ALA A 92 -13.01 3.94 -14.00
N LEU A 93 -12.35 2.79 -13.82
CA LEU A 93 -12.25 2.07 -12.56
C LEU A 93 -10.79 1.80 -12.22
N MET A 94 -10.40 2.14 -11.00
CA MET A 94 -9.13 1.76 -10.41
C MET A 94 -9.35 0.83 -9.22
N VAL A 95 -8.67 -0.33 -9.21
CA VAL A 95 -8.73 -1.27 -8.10
C VAL A 95 -7.39 -1.28 -7.37
N SER A 96 -7.37 -0.81 -6.11
CA SER A 96 -6.19 -0.63 -5.27
C SER A 96 -6.32 -1.33 -3.90
N VAL A 97 -6.88 -2.54 -3.90
CA VAL A 97 -7.22 -3.31 -2.68
C VAL A 97 -6.05 -4.14 -2.11
N GLY A 98 -4.86 -3.97 -2.61
CA GLY A 98 -3.64 -4.62 -2.13
C GLY A 98 -2.74 -5.16 -3.22
N ARG A 99 -1.64 -5.78 -2.79
CA ARG A 99 -0.61 -6.40 -3.65
C ARG A 99 -0.38 -7.84 -3.24
N ARG A 100 -0.05 -8.67 -4.20
CA ARG A 100 0.42 -10.05 -3.97
C ARG A 100 1.83 -10.19 -4.52
N PRO A 101 2.74 -10.89 -3.82
CA PRO A 101 4.01 -11.27 -4.38
C PRO A 101 3.82 -12.05 -5.69
N ASN A 102 4.53 -11.65 -6.73
CA ASN A 102 4.51 -12.41 -7.97
C ASN A 102 5.53 -13.54 -7.90
N VAL A 103 5.04 -14.75 -7.67
CA VAL A 103 5.85 -15.98 -7.55
C VAL A 103 5.51 -17.00 -8.64
N LEU A 104 4.56 -16.68 -9.53
CA LEU A 104 4.15 -17.56 -10.60
C LEU A 104 5.01 -17.38 -11.85
N GLY A 105 5.20 -18.45 -12.60
CA GLY A 105 5.94 -18.42 -13.87
C GLY A 105 7.47 -18.29 -13.74
N LEU A 106 8.01 -18.45 -12.52
CA LEU A 106 9.45 -18.39 -12.24
C LEU A 106 10.12 -19.78 -12.13
N ASP A 107 9.34 -20.86 -12.32
CA ASP A 107 9.82 -22.23 -12.18
C ASP A 107 10.56 -22.51 -10.85
N LEU A 108 10.11 -21.88 -9.78
CA LEU A 108 10.76 -21.96 -8.45
C LEU A 108 10.84 -23.40 -7.92
N GLU A 109 9.85 -24.23 -8.23
CA GLU A 109 9.82 -25.65 -7.87
C GLU A 109 10.99 -26.40 -8.55
N LYS A 110 11.24 -26.11 -9.83
CA LYS A 110 12.34 -26.74 -10.57
C LYS A 110 13.71 -26.33 -10.03
N ALA A 111 13.81 -25.11 -9.53
CA ALA A 111 15.01 -24.60 -8.87
C ALA A 111 15.14 -25.07 -7.41
N GLY A 112 14.15 -25.75 -6.85
CA GLY A 112 14.13 -26.20 -5.45
C GLY A 112 14.01 -25.04 -4.46
N VAL A 113 13.44 -23.90 -4.89
CA VAL A 113 13.23 -22.71 -4.06
C VAL A 113 11.92 -22.81 -3.32
N ALA A 114 11.95 -22.68 -2.00
CA ALA A 114 10.76 -22.67 -1.17
C ALA A 114 10.01 -21.33 -1.30
N PHE A 115 8.71 -21.40 -1.58
CA PHE A 115 7.82 -20.25 -1.69
C PHE A 115 6.39 -20.60 -1.30
N SER A 116 5.57 -19.59 -1.17
CA SER A 116 4.12 -19.71 -0.95
C SER A 116 3.42 -18.54 -1.66
N PRO A 117 2.08 -18.46 -1.66
CA PRO A 117 1.35 -17.26 -2.13
C PRO A 117 1.74 -15.98 -1.37
N ARG A 118 2.41 -16.10 -0.21
CA ARG A 118 2.91 -14.97 0.58
C ARG A 118 4.30 -14.50 0.15
N GLY A 119 4.97 -15.18 -0.78
CA GLY A 119 6.29 -14.82 -1.29
C GLY A 119 7.32 -15.93 -1.24
N ILE A 120 8.48 -15.64 -1.81
CA ILE A 120 9.68 -16.49 -1.76
C ILE A 120 10.26 -16.42 -0.35
N GLN A 121 10.51 -17.58 0.26
CA GLN A 121 11.09 -17.66 1.60
C GLN A 121 12.58 -17.30 1.55
N VAL A 122 13.00 -16.36 2.38
CA VAL A 122 14.40 -15.95 2.52
C VAL A 122 14.80 -15.89 3.98
N ASN A 123 16.09 -16.11 4.23
CA ASN A 123 16.70 -15.88 5.53
C ASN A 123 17.10 -14.38 5.71
N ASP A 124 17.69 -14.06 6.86
CA ASP A 124 18.17 -12.69 7.17
C ASP A 124 19.21 -12.14 6.17
N LYS A 125 19.83 -13.00 5.36
CA LYS A 125 20.81 -12.62 4.34
C LYS A 125 20.20 -12.50 2.94
N LEU A 126 18.88 -12.67 2.82
CA LEU A 126 18.11 -12.72 1.57
C LEU A 126 18.41 -13.97 0.70
N GLN A 127 19.02 -15.01 1.28
CA GLN A 127 19.18 -16.30 0.61
C GLN A 127 17.88 -17.08 0.68
N THR A 128 17.51 -17.72 -0.41
CA THR A 128 16.38 -18.65 -0.46
C THR A 128 16.76 -20.00 0.19
N SER A 129 15.88 -20.99 0.08
CA SER A 129 16.21 -22.40 0.44
C SER A 129 17.37 -22.98 -0.37
N GLN A 130 17.73 -22.35 -1.50
CA GLN A 130 18.92 -22.64 -2.28
C GLN A 130 19.98 -21.57 -1.98
N PRO A 131 21.10 -21.90 -1.31
CA PRO A 131 22.05 -20.90 -0.79
C PRO A 131 22.71 -19.99 -1.84
N HIS A 132 22.72 -20.42 -3.09
CA HIS A 132 23.25 -19.65 -4.22
C HIS A 132 22.21 -18.79 -4.94
N ILE A 133 20.93 -18.88 -4.52
CA ILE A 133 19.81 -18.10 -5.06
C ILE A 133 19.35 -17.10 -4.00
N TYR A 134 19.24 -15.85 -4.38
CA TYR A 134 18.79 -14.75 -3.54
C TYR A 134 17.47 -14.19 -4.07
N ALA A 135 16.63 -13.68 -3.17
CA ALA A 135 15.42 -12.96 -3.55
C ALA A 135 15.31 -11.66 -2.73
N ALA A 136 14.86 -10.59 -3.38
CA ALA A 136 14.72 -9.25 -2.79
C ALA A 136 13.48 -8.55 -3.31
N GLY A 137 12.92 -7.63 -2.50
CA GLY A 137 11.77 -6.82 -2.86
C GLY A 137 10.44 -7.55 -2.73
N ASP A 138 9.46 -7.10 -3.47
CA ASP A 138 8.04 -7.48 -3.37
C ASP A 138 7.79 -8.98 -3.46
N CYS A 139 8.62 -9.70 -4.24
CA CYS A 139 8.49 -11.15 -4.39
C CYS A 139 8.77 -11.94 -3.09
N THR A 140 9.40 -11.32 -2.08
CA THR A 140 9.63 -11.94 -0.77
C THR A 140 8.43 -11.81 0.18
N GLY A 141 7.42 -11.01 -0.19
CA GLY A 141 6.17 -10.83 0.58
C GLY A 141 6.31 -10.00 1.86
N SER A 142 7.46 -9.35 2.08
CA SER A 142 7.69 -8.42 3.18
C SER A 142 7.15 -7.02 2.85
N TYR A 143 7.75 -5.94 3.35
CA TYR A 143 7.38 -4.57 2.98
C TYR A 143 7.53 -4.34 1.47
N GLN A 144 6.42 -4.01 0.79
CA GLN A 144 6.36 -3.85 -0.66
C GLN A 144 6.55 -2.38 -1.07
N PHE A 145 7.74 -1.85 -0.79
CA PHE A 145 8.15 -0.49 -1.11
C PHE A 145 9.36 -0.48 -2.02
N THR A 146 9.38 0.41 -3.01
CA THR A 146 10.46 0.54 -3.99
C THR A 146 11.82 0.78 -3.33
N HIS A 147 11.89 1.69 -2.36
CA HIS A 147 13.14 1.98 -1.63
C HIS A 147 13.63 0.78 -0.81
N TYR A 148 12.71 -0.01 -0.22
CA TYR A 148 13.08 -1.22 0.51
C TYR A 148 13.58 -2.31 -0.42
N ALA A 149 12.92 -2.50 -1.57
CA ALA A 149 13.37 -3.43 -2.60
C ALA A 149 14.78 -3.09 -3.11
N GLY A 150 15.06 -1.81 -3.38
CA GLY A 150 16.39 -1.33 -3.78
C GLY A 150 17.46 -1.57 -2.72
N TRP A 151 17.14 -1.30 -1.45
CA TRP A 151 18.04 -1.60 -0.34
C TRP A 151 18.29 -3.11 -0.19
N GLN A 152 17.24 -3.95 -0.24
CA GLN A 152 17.37 -5.40 -0.21
C GLN A 152 18.21 -5.92 -1.37
N ALA A 153 18.01 -5.42 -2.59
CA ALA A 153 18.80 -5.80 -3.76
C ALA A 153 20.30 -5.54 -3.53
N SER A 154 20.65 -4.37 -2.98
CA SER A 154 22.03 -4.02 -2.63
C SER A 154 22.62 -4.98 -1.59
N MET A 155 21.83 -5.36 -0.58
CA MET A 155 22.26 -6.32 0.44
C MET A 155 22.40 -7.75 -0.12
N ALA A 156 21.49 -8.17 -1.00
CA ALA A 156 21.56 -9.47 -1.66
C ALA A 156 22.83 -9.60 -2.52
N VAL A 157 23.11 -8.60 -3.37
CA VAL A 157 24.33 -8.55 -4.19
C VAL A 157 25.60 -8.57 -3.32
N ARG A 158 25.62 -7.75 -2.25
CA ARG A 158 26.74 -7.75 -1.31
C ARG A 158 26.96 -9.14 -0.69
N ASN A 159 25.88 -9.78 -0.23
CA ASN A 159 25.96 -11.10 0.41
C ASN A 159 26.34 -12.23 -0.57
N ALA A 160 26.04 -12.05 -1.86
CA ALA A 160 26.40 -13.01 -2.89
C ALA A 160 27.87 -12.92 -3.31
N LEU A 161 28.46 -11.71 -3.32
CA LEU A 161 29.76 -11.45 -3.94
C LEU A 161 30.89 -11.17 -2.95
N LEU A 162 30.60 -10.69 -1.75
CA LEU A 162 31.62 -10.26 -0.80
C LEU A 162 31.68 -11.17 0.43
N PRO A 163 32.85 -11.32 1.06
CA PRO A 163 32.97 -12.06 2.31
C PRO A 163 32.21 -11.36 3.46
N GLY A 164 31.80 -12.16 4.44
CA GLY A 164 30.94 -11.72 5.53
C GLY A 164 29.48 -11.75 5.14
N ALA A 165 28.61 -11.27 6.03
CA ALA A 165 27.17 -11.23 5.81
C ALA A 165 26.56 -9.94 6.34
N SER A 166 25.65 -9.35 5.59
CA SER A 166 24.84 -8.21 6.00
C SER A 166 23.38 -8.61 6.14
N LYS A 167 22.73 -8.08 7.16
CA LYS A 167 21.29 -8.31 7.34
C LYS A 167 20.51 -7.56 6.27
N GLY A 168 19.76 -8.31 5.47
CA GLY A 168 18.93 -7.83 4.36
C GLY A 168 17.43 -7.74 4.71
N VAL A 169 17.09 -7.96 5.98
CA VAL A 169 15.71 -7.86 6.48
C VAL A 169 15.66 -6.86 7.61
N ARG A 170 14.64 -5.99 7.61
CA ARG A 170 14.39 -5.00 8.67
C ARG A 170 13.09 -5.32 9.39
N ALA A 171 13.06 -5.05 10.69
CA ALA A 171 11.86 -5.17 11.50
C ALA A 171 10.83 -4.08 11.19
N TRP A 172 11.29 -2.92 10.77
CA TRP A 172 10.47 -1.78 10.34
C TRP A 172 11.14 -1.05 9.19
N VAL A 173 10.33 -0.45 8.35
CA VAL A 173 10.74 0.31 7.16
C VAL A 173 9.92 1.60 7.14
N PRO A 174 10.52 2.78 6.98
CA PRO A 174 9.75 4.00 6.84
C PRO A 174 8.98 3.99 5.51
N TRP A 175 7.82 4.63 5.48
CA TRP A 175 7.05 4.83 4.26
C TRP A 175 6.43 6.22 4.23
N THR A 176 6.03 6.63 3.04
CA THR A 176 5.30 7.87 2.81
C THR A 176 4.15 7.60 1.85
N THR A 177 3.00 8.18 2.15
CA THR A 177 1.87 8.33 1.24
C THR A 177 1.92 9.76 0.70
N PHE A 178 2.02 9.90 -0.61
CA PHE A 178 2.26 11.18 -1.30
C PHE A 178 0.95 11.90 -1.63
N THR A 179 0.08 12.00 -0.64
CA THR A 179 -1.05 12.92 -0.66
C THR A 179 -0.60 14.34 -0.30
N GLU A 180 -1.47 15.34 -0.42
CA GLU A 180 -1.26 16.69 0.07
C GLU A 180 -2.29 16.99 1.18
N PRO A 181 -1.88 17.09 2.44
CA PRO A 181 -0.49 16.90 2.94
C PRO A 181 0.02 15.46 2.82
N GLU A 182 1.34 15.29 2.80
CA GLU A 182 1.98 13.98 2.82
C GLU A 182 1.83 13.32 4.20
N VAL A 183 1.66 11.99 4.19
CA VAL A 183 1.65 11.17 5.42
C VAL A 183 2.90 10.32 5.44
N ALA A 184 3.83 10.63 6.33
CA ALA A 184 5.07 9.89 6.50
C ALA A 184 5.09 9.14 7.83
N HIS A 185 5.64 7.94 7.83
CA HIS A 185 5.75 7.09 9.01
C HIS A 185 7.16 6.52 9.15
N ALA A 186 7.65 6.45 10.38
CA ALA A 186 8.91 5.78 10.72
C ALA A 186 8.84 5.18 12.12
N GLY A 187 9.08 3.89 12.24
CA GLY A 187 9.13 3.17 13.52
C GLY A 187 7.87 2.37 13.82
N LEU A 188 7.41 2.42 15.06
CA LEU A 188 6.18 1.76 15.52
C LEU A 188 5.00 2.73 15.46
N MET A 189 3.85 2.23 15.14
CA MET A 189 2.59 2.94 15.37
C MET A 189 2.33 3.10 16.87
N GLU A 190 1.58 4.11 17.26
CA GLU A 190 1.23 4.32 18.68
C GLU A 190 0.61 3.07 19.29
N ALA A 191 -0.34 2.44 18.61
CA ALA A 191 -0.99 1.22 19.10
C ALA A 191 0.01 0.07 19.33
N GLU A 192 0.95 -0.14 18.39
CA GLU A 192 2.00 -1.16 18.51
C GLU A 192 2.97 -0.83 19.64
N ALA A 193 3.31 0.45 19.79
CA ALA A 193 4.20 0.92 20.87
C ALA A 193 3.55 0.69 22.24
N ARG A 194 2.27 1.02 22.39
CA ARG A 194 1.51 0.80 23.62
C ARG A 194 1.33 -0.68 23.96
N GLU A 195 1.06 -1.53 22.95
CA GLU A 195 1.01 -2.98 23.14
C GLU A 195 2.34 -3.53 23.68
N LYS A 196 3.46 -3.01 23.16
CA LYS A 196 4.80 -3.50 23.48
C LYS A 196 5.36 -2.94 24.78
N TYR A 197 5.08 -1.68 25.09
CA TYR A 197 5.74 -0.94 26.19
C TYR A 197 4.76 -0.41 27.26
N GLY A 198 3.45 -0.59 27.06
CA GLY A 198 2.41 -0.18 28.01
C GLY A 198 2.48 1.31 28.37
N ASP A 199 2.41 1.59 29.67
CA ASP A 199 2.40 2.94 30.22
C ASP A 199 3.74 3.71 30.08
N ALA A 200 4.79 3.04 29.61
CA ALA A 200 6.07 3.69 29.32
C ALA A 200 6.04 4.52 28.01
N VAL A 201 4.95 4.46 27.23
CA VAL A 201 4.78 5.24 26.00
C VAL A 201 4.21 6.61 26.32
N GLY A 202 4.99 7.65 26.04
CA GLY A 202 4.51 9.03 25.97
C GLY A 202 4.19 9.41 24.51
N VAL A 203 3.11 10.15 24.32
CA VAL A 203 2.71 10.70 23.00
C VAL A 203 2.74 12.22 23.09
N THR A 204 3.28 12.84 22.04
CA THR A 204 3.29 14.31 21.92
C THR A 204 2.98 14.67 20.48
N ASP A 205 1.98 15.51 20.29
CA ASP A 205 1.65 16.09 18.99
C ASP A 205 2.40 17.41 18.81
N TRP A 206 3.04 17.56 17.65
CA TRP A 206 3.76 18.77 17.31
C TRP A 206 3.26 19.33 15.97
N PRO A 207 2.54 20.46 15.96
CA PRO A 207 2.11 21.10 14.73
C PRO A 207 3.30 21.56 13.88
N MET A 208 3.29 21.23 12.57
CA MET A 208 4.39 21.57 11.65
C MET A 208 4.34 23.01 11.12
N ASP A 209 3.30 23.75 11.45
CA ASP A 209 3.07 25.16 11.07
C ASP A 209 3.69 26.19 12.04
N LYS A 210 4.48 25.71 13.00
CA LYS A 210 5.12 26.55 14.04
C LYS A 210 6.63 26.50 14.00
#